data_3ed6c4d53c88eccdd1aafa39e81a7006
#
_entry.id   3ed6c4d53c88eccdd1aafa39e81a7006
#
_cell.length_a   1.000
_cell.length_b   1.000
_cell.length_c   1.000
_cell.angle_alpha   90.00
_cell.angle_beta   90.00
_cell.angle_gamma   90.00
#
_symmetry.space_group_name_H-M   'P 1'
#
loop_
_entity.id
_entity.type
_entity.pdbx_description
1 polymer ?
#
loop_
_entity_poly.entity_id
_entity_poly.type
_entity_poly.pdbx_seq_one_letter_code
_entity_poly.pdbx_strand_id
1 'polypeptide(L)'
;MRVLFPAALILAVTIGCEFRSPGQPSGGGDGASSRWGTSPVFTPARPSFGAALRAFIGARPTEVEQPFDFSHQIHLSKGAQCTDCHTGVETGPRAGLPSINTCMICHSQIATDRPLIQQITDMQTRGIDLNWNRVYSYFPESHVRFEHAPHIRAKVECSTCHGAQIEQTVARRAVDMDMNFCVSCHKQRQASNDCLTCHY
;
A
#
# COMPACT_ATOMS: atom_id res chain seq x y z
N MET A 1 -32.92 -25.57 -47.49
CA MET A 1 -33.14 -24.12 -47.26
C MET A 1 -32.11 -23.64 -46.23
N ARG A 2 -31.06 -22.97 -46.72
CA ARG A 2 -30.02 -22.37 -45.89
C ARG A 2 -30.36 -20.88 -45.73
N VAL A 3 -30.62 -20.45 -44.50
CA VAL A 3 -30.87 -19.05 -44.17
C VAL A 3 -29.53 -18.41 -43.85
N LEU A 4 -29.08 -17.50 -44.70
CA LEU A 4 -27.91 -16.64 -44.51
C LEU A 4 -28.33 -15.43 -43.63
N PHE A 5 -27.69 -15.27 -42.46
CA PHE A 5 -27.79 -14.04 -41.70
C PHE A 5 -26.68 -13.07 -42.17
N PRO A 6 -27.01 -11.81 -42.43
CA PRO A 6 -26.01 -10.82 -42.77
C PRO A 6 -25.30 -10.34 -41.50
N ALA A 7 -23.96 -10.36 -41.53
CA ALA A 7 -23.12 -9.75 -40.52
C ALA A 7 -23.25 -8.22 -40.56
N ALA A 8 -23.81 -7.63 -39.50
CA ALA A 8 -23.85 -6.19 -39.34
C ALA A 8 -22.48 -5.69 -38.90
N LEU A 9 -21.82 -4.97 -39.77
CA LEU A 9 -20.55 -4.28 -39.53
C LEU A 9 -20.83 -3.05 -38.66
N ILE A 10 -20.55 -3.13 -37.37
CA ILE A 10 -20.63 -1.98 -36.47
C ILE A 10 -19.36 -1.15 -36.65
N LEU A 11 -19.50 -0.04 -37.37
CA LEU A 11 -18.47 0.97 -37.55
C LEU A 11 -18.37 1.79 -36.24
N ALA A 12 -17.40 1.51 -35.39
CA ALA A 12 -17.12 2.31 -34.19
C ALA A 12 -16.47 3.63 -34.65
N VAL A 13 -17.25 4.70 -34.64
CA VAL A 13 -16.73 6.06 -34.81
C VAL A 13 -16.12 6.47 -33.47
N THR A 14 -14.80 6.45 -33.38
CA THR A 14 -14.07 7.03 -32.27
C THR A 14 -14.03 8.55 -32.45
N ILE A 15 -14.97 9.26 -31.83
CA ILE A 15 -14.87 10.70 -31.64
C ILE A 15 -13.89 10.91 -30.49
N GLY A 16 -12.64 11.22 -30.84
CA GLY A 16 -11.65 11.65 -29.87
C GLY A 16 -12.02 13.04 -29.35
N CYS A 17 -12.63 13.13 -28.19
CA CYS A 17 -12.65 14.36 -27.42
C CYS A 17 -11.32 14.47 -26.69
N GLU A 18 -10.38 15.21 -27.28
CA GLU A 18 -9.23 15.71 -26.52
C GLU A 18 -9.72 16.76 -25.54
N PHE A 19 -9.93 16.32 -24.31
CA PHE A 19 -10.19 17.23 -23.21
C PHE A 19 -8.84 17.83 -22.75
N ARG A 20 -8.50 18.98 -23.32
CA ARG A 20 -7.33 19.75 -22.93
C ARG A 20 -7.64 20.50 -21.65
N SER A 21 -7.13 20.03 -20.51
CA SER A 21 -7.18 20.73 -19.24
C SER A 21 -6.34 22.01 -19.30
N PRO A 22 -6.87 23.19 -18.95
CA PRO A 22 -6.08 24.43 -18.87
C PRO A 22 -5.22 24.39 -17.61
N GLY A 23 -3.90 24.52 -17.80
CA GLY A 23 -2.96 24.94 -16.76
C GLY A 23 -2.13 23.84 -16.08
N GLN A 24 -1.36 23.06 -16.85
CA GLN A 24 -0.19 22.43 -16.24
C GLN A 24 1.03 23.33 -16.47
N PRO A 25 1.76 23.75 -15.41
CA PRO A 25 3.06 24.36 -15.58
C PRO A 25 4.04 23.31 -16.11
N SER A 26 4.69 23.65 -17.22
CA SER A 26 5.82 22.92 -17.75
C SER A 26 7.02 23.13 -16.82
N GLY A 27 7.20 22.22 -15.87
CA GLY A 27 8.36 22.15 -15.02
C GLY A 27 8.98 20.77 -15.17
N GLY A 28 10.07 20.68 -15.93
CA GLY A 28 10.98 19.55 -15.87
C GLY A 28 11.57 19.51 -14.46
N GLY A 29 11.44 18.38 -13.79
CA GLY A 29 11.96 18.14 -12.47
C GLY A 29 11.87 16.66 -12.19
N ASP A 30 13.04 16.09 -12.15
CA ASP A 30 13.43 14.76 -11.73
C ASP A 30 12.48 14.00 -10.82
N GLY A 31 12.04 12.86 -11.29
CA GLY A 31 11.90 11.55 -10.65
C GLY A 31 11.44 11.39 -9.22
N ALA A 32 10.67 12.31 -8.64
CA ALA A 32 9.83 12.00 -7.49
C ALA A 32 8.43 11.71 -8.00
N SER A 33 8.15 10.46 -8.36
CA SER A 33 6.78 10.02 -8.61
C SER A 33 5.94 10.43 -7.41
N SER A 34 5.04 11.39 -7.61
CA SER A 34 4.05 11.72 -6.59
C SER A 34 3.30 10.42 -6.28
N ARG A 35 3.53 9.84 -5.13
CA ARG A 35 2.97 8.56 -4.67
C ARG A 35 1.45 8.56 -4.57
N TRP A 36 0.84 9.64 -4.99
CA TRP A 36 -0.59 9.89 -4.85
C TRP A 36 -1.10 10.33 -6.19
N GLY A 37 -1.67 9.40 -6.90
CA GLY A 37 -2.38 9.72 -8.11
C GLY A 37 -3.44 10.79 -7.83
N THR A 38 -3.59 11.73 -8.75
CA THR A 38 -4.51 12.88 -8.64
C THR A 38 -5.95 12.54 -9.02
N SER A 39 -6.19 11.31 -9.50
CA SER A 39 -7.52 10.83 -9.87
C SER A 39 -7.69 9.36 -9.50
N PRO A 40 -8.82 8.94 -8.96
CA PRO A 40 -9.10 7.54 -8.66
C PRO A 40 -9.27 6.66 -9.90
N VAL A 41 -9.43 7.25 -11.08
CA VAL A 41 -9.71 6.51 -12.33
C VAL A 41 -8.49 6.41 -13.22
N PHE A 42 -7.80 7.53 -13.50
CA PHE A 42 -6.64 7.58 -14.39
C PHE A 42 -5.46 8.26 -13.71
N THR A 43 -4.68 7.50 -12.99
CA THR A 43 -3.52 7.97 -12.25
C THR A 43 -2.33 7.10 -12.59
N PRO A 44 -1.08 7.49 -12.20
CA PRO A 44 0.06 6.58 -12.24
C PRO A 44 -0.18 5.24 -11.55
N ALA A 45 -1.03 5.22 -10.50
CA ALA A 45 -1.43 3.98 -9.83
C ALA A 45 -2.37 3.10 -10.67
N ARG A 46 -2.99 3.67 -11.72
CA ARG A 46 -3.91 2.97 -12.63
C ARG A 46 -3.64 3.38 -14.07
N PRO A 47 -2.50 2.92 -14.63
CA PRO A 47 -2.02 3.39 -15.92
C PRO A 47 -2.81 2.86 -17.11
N SER A 48 -3.79 1.97 -16.90
CA SER A 48 -4.60 1.39 -17.95
C SER A 48 -6.06 1.24 -17.52
N PHE A 49 -6.97 1.18 -18.51
CA PHE A 49 -8.38 0.88 -18.25
C PHE A 49 -8.58 -0.44 -17.50
N GLY A 50 -7.82 -1.49 -17.83
CA GLY A 50 -7.89 -2.76 -17.11
C GLY A 50 -7.46 -2.65 -15.64
N ALA A 51 -6.47 -1.81 -15.32
CA ALA A 51 -6.07 -1.54 -13.95
C ALA A 51 -7.15 -0.75 -13.19
N ALA A 52 -7.74 0.26 -13.82
CA ALA A 52 -8.85 1.02 -13.26
C ALA A 52 -10.09 0.14 -13.01
N LEU A 53 -10.44 -0.72 -13.97
CA LEU A 53 -11.57 -1.64 -13.85
C LEU A 53 -11.36 -2.65 -12.71
N ARG A 54 -10.18 -3.28 -12.62
CA ARG A 54 -9.86 -4.19 -11.48
C ARG A 54 -9.99 -3.50 -10.14
N ALA A 55 -9.51 -2.26 -10.04
CA ALA A 55 -9.66 -1.49 -8.81
C ALA A 55 -11.13 -1.16 -8.50
N PHE A 56 -11.91 -0.84 -9.53
CA PHE A 56 -13.34 -0.54 -9.40
C PHE A 56 -14.14 -1.74 -8.90
N ILE A 57 -13.89 -2.95 -9.43
CA ILE A 57 -14.57 -4.18 -9.01
C ILE A 57 -13.98 -4.78 -7.70
N GLY A 58 -13.07 -4.07 -7.03
CA GLY A 58 -12.49 -4.52 -5.77
C GLY A 58 -11.38 -5.57 -5.90
N ALA A 59 -10.99 -5.95 -7.11
CA ALA A 59 -9.89 -6.89 -7.36
C ALA A 59 -8.54 -6.20 -7.12
N ARG A 60 -8.20 -5.99 -5.86
CA ARG A 60 -6.91 -5.39 -5.46
C ARG A 60 -5.82 -6.46 -5.45
N PRO A 61 -4.61 -6.15 -5.94
CA PRO A 61 -3.50 -7.07 -5.77
C PRO A 61 -3.22 -7.27 -4.28
N THR A 62 -3.03 -8.51 -3.87
CA THR A 62 -2.65 -8.87 -2.50
C THR A 62 -1.16 -8.65 -2.25
N GLU A 63 -0.39 -8.71 -3.31
CA GLU A 63 1.06 -8.51 -3.30
C GLU A 63 1.42 -7.20 -3.99
N VAL A 64 2.41 -6.52 -3.46
CA VAL A 64 2.95 -5.27 -3.96
C VAL A 64 4.45 -5.46 -4.12
N GLU A 65 4.99 -5.15 -5.29
CA GLU A 65 6.41 -5.24 -5.55
C GLU A 65 7.20 -4.40 -4.53
N GLN A 66 8.20 -5.01 -3.92
CA GLN A 66 9.05 -4.40 -2.91
C GLN A 66 10.48 -4.25 -3.46
N PRO A 67 11.32 -3.38 -2.91
CA PRO A 67 12.72 -3.26 -3.34
C PRO A 67 13.50 -4.57 -3.17
N PHE A 68 13.07 -5.42 -2.25
CA PHE A 68 13.51 -6.81 -2.08
C PHE A 68 12.51 -7.57 -1.20
N ASP A 69 12.60 -8.89 -1.23
CA ASP A 69 11.77 -9.76 -0.39
C ASP A 69 12.21 -9.65 1.07
N PHE A 70 11.35 -9.07 1.90
CA PHE A 70 11.56 -9.00 3.34
C PHE A 70 10.67 -10.02 4.05
N SER A 71 11.28 -10.91 4.80
CA SER A 71 10.57 -11.94 5.54
C SER A 71 10.26 -11.53 6.98
N HIS A 72 9.00 -11.19 7.24
CA HIS A 72 8.51 -11.00 8.61
C HIS A 72 8.65 -12.30 9.42
N GLN A 73 8.38 -13.45 8.80
CA GLN A 73 8.50 -14.76 9.43
C GLN A 73 9.87 -14.96 10.08
N ILE A 74 10.96 -14.69 9.35
CA ILE A 74 12.32 -14.88 9.88
C ILE A 74 12.56 -13.97 11.08
N HIS A 75 12.23 -12.68 10.98
CA HIS A 75 12.53 -11.71 12.03
C HIS A 75 11.70 -11.96 13.29
N LEU A 76 10.39 -12.18 13.15
CA LEU A 76 9.49 -12.46 14.27
C LEU A 76 9.83 -13.79 14.95
N SER A 77 10.23 -14.82 14.21
CA SER A 77 10.68 -16.10 14.79
C SER A 77 12.00 -15.99 15.56
N LYS A 78 12.78 -14.94 15.31
CA LYS A 78 14.02 -14.62 16.06
C LYS A 78 13.79 -13.66 17.21
N GLY A 79 12.54 -13.30 17.50
CA GLY A 79 12.17 -12.49 18.65
C GLY A 79 12.03 -11.00 18.39
N ALA A 80 12.17 -10.53 17.14
CA ALA A 80 11.88 -9.15 16.81
C ALA A 80 10.40 -8.82 17.06
N GLN A 81 10.12 -7.61 17.53
CA GLN A 81 8.78 -7.11 17.74
C GLN A 81 8.36 -6.18 16.58
N CYS A 82 7.05 -6.03 16.37
CA CYS A 82 6.53 -5.13 15.33
C CYS A 82 7.07 -3.70 15.50
N THR A 83 7.15 -3.24 16.73
CA THR A 83 7.60 -1.89 17.12
C THR A 83 9.08 -1.64 16.92
N ASP A 84 9.90 -2.67 16.80
CA ASP A 84 11.34 -2.50 16.54
C ASP A 84 11.58 -1.89 15.15
N CYS A 85 10.68 -2.16 14.22
CA CYS A 85 10.75 -1.68 12.84
C CYS A 85 9.67 -0.64 12.49
N HIS A 86 8.49 -0.77 13.09
CA HIS A 86 7.34 0.12 12.86
C HIS A 86 7.17 1.08 14.05
N THR A 87 8.14 1.96 14.22
CA THR A 87 8.28 2.82 15.41
C THR A 87 7.18 3.89 15.57
N GLY A 88 6.41 4.17 14.52
CA GLY A 88 5.35 5.19 14.54
C GLY A 88 3.98 4.70 15.03
N VAL A 89 3.80 3.41 15.33
CA VAL A 89 2.48 2.84 15.64
C VAL A 89 1.85 3.39 16.91
N GLU A 90 2.66 3.77 17.89
CA GLU A 90 2.16 4.24 19.19
C GLU A 90 1.91 5.75 19.22
N THR A 91 2.56 6.51 18.36
CA THR A 91 2.60 7.97 18.44
C THR A 91 2.04 8.70 17.22
N GLY A 92 1.98 8.04 16.07
CA GLY A 92 1.60 8.65 14.82
C GLY A 92 0.41 7.98 14.14
N PRO A 93 -0.13 8.63 13.11
CA PRO A 93 -1.19 8.04 12.28
C PRO A 93 -0.68 6.86 11.45
N ARG A 94 0.62 6.79 11.20
CA ARG A 94 1.27 5.77 10.37
C ARG A 94 2.30 5.02 11.18
N ALA A 95 2.36 3.69 10.97
CA ALA A 95 3.34 2.84 11.60
C ALA A 95 4.80 3.20 11.25
N GLY A 96 4.99 3.80 10.08
CA GLY A 96 6.31 3.98 9.49
C GLY A 96 6.77 2.73 8.74
N LEU A 97 7.74 2.92 7.87
CA LEU A 97 8.47 1.84 7.19
C LEU A 97 9.95 1.99 7.57
N PRO A 98 10.64 0.89 7.90
CA PRO A 98 12.02 0.97 8.39
C PRO A 98 12.95 1.51 7.30
N SER A 99 13.85 2.39 7.69
CA SER A 99 14.97 2.82 6.87
C SER A 99 16.10 1.79 6.89
N ILE A 100 17.09 1.95 6.02
CA ILE A 100 18.31 1.14 6.08
C ILE A 100 18.98 1.23 7.46
N ASN A 101 18.99 2.40 8.08
CA ASN A 101 19.57 2.55 9.40
C ASN A 101 18.91 1.67 10.46
N THR A 102 17.59 1.48 10.37
CA THR A 102 16.87 0.53 11.24
C THR A 102 17.35 -0.90 11.04
N CYS A 103 17.57 -1.32 9.80
CA CYS A 103 18.10 -2.65 9.51
C CYS A 103 19.52 -2.83 10.06
N MET A 104 20.35 -1.81 9.91
CA MET A 104 21.77 -1.84 10.28
C MET A 104 22.02 -1.79 11.80
N ILE A 105 21.01 -1.52 12.64
CA ILE A 105 21.10 -1.68 14.09
C ILE A 105 21.56 -3.11 14.44
N CYS A 106 21.02 -4.10 13.75
CA CYS A 106 21.37 -5.51 13.94
C CYS A 106 22.30 -6.02 12.83
N HIS A 107 22.03 -5.69 11.57
CA HIS A 107 22.76 -6.25 10.42
C HIS A 107 24.16 -5.70 10.23
N SER A 108 24.58 -4.71 10.99
CA SER A 108 26.01 -4.36 11.11
C SER A 108 26.86 -5.48 11.73
N GLN A 109 26.23 -6.44 12.46
CA GLN A 109 26.90 -7.54 13.15
C GLN A 109 26.30 -8.92 12.83
N ILE A 110 25.06 -8.96 12.35
CA ILE A 110 24.30 -10.21 12.12
C ILE A 110 24.10 -10.40 10.64
N ALA A 111 24.37 -11.63 10.13
CA ALA A 111 24.17 -12.06 8.75
C ALA A 111 24.93 -11.20 7.72
N THR A 112 26.06 -10.64 8.10
CA THR A 112 26.88 -9.74 7.27
C THR A 112 27.42 -10.39 6.00
N ASP A 113 27.47 -11.72 5.96
CA ASP A 113 27.88 -12.55 4.82
C ASP A 113 26.77 -12.72 3.77
N ARG A 114 25.54 -12.35 4.09
CA ARG A 114 24.41 -12.52 3.18
C ARG A 114 24.44 -11.47 2.07
N PRO A 115 24.21 -11.86 0.79
CA PRO A 115 24.29 -10.92 -0.34
C PRO A 115 23.35 -9.72 -0.19
N LEU A 116 22.12 -9.91 0.30
CA LEU A 116 21.18 -8.82 0.53
C LEU A 116 21.69 -7.85 1.60
N ILE A 117 22.30 -8.35 2.68
CA ILE A 117 22.85 -7.50 3.74
C ILE A 117 24.05 -6.70 3.21
N GLN A 118 24.89 -7.30 2.39
CA GLN A 118 25.96 -6.58 1.71
C GLN A 118 25.44 -5.47 0.79
N GLN A 119 24.35 -5.76 0.06
CA GLN A 119 23.70 -4.78 -0.80
C GLN A 119 23.16 -3.59 0.01
N ILE A 120 22.43 -3.81 1.11
CA ILE A 120 21.90 -2.70 1.93
C ILE A 120 23.02 -1.96 2.68
N THR A 121 24.13 -2.62 3.01
CA THR A 121 25.33 -1.98 3.55
C THR A 121 25.96 -1.03 2.53
N ASP A 122 26.08 -1.44 1.26
CA ASP A 122 26.53 -0.58 0.18
C ASP A 122 25.59 0.62 -0.03
N MET A 123 24.27 0.36 -0.03
CA MET A 123 23.27 1.43 -0.14
C MET A 123 23.39 2.44 1.01
N GLN A 124 23.57 1.98 2.24
CA GLN A 124 23.79 2.84 3.41
C GLN A 124 25.04 3.71 3.24
N THR A 125 26.14 3.11 2.82
CA THR A 125 27.41 3.82 2.58
C THR A 125 27.29 4.92 1.53
N ARG A 126 26.43 4.68 0.54
CA ARG A 126 26.14 5.63 -0.55
C ARG A 126 25.04 6.64 -0.20
N GLY A 127 24.46 6.58 1.00
CA GLY A 127 23.37 7.45 1.42
C GLY A 127 22.05 7.21 0.68
N ILE A 128 21.86 6.01 0.12
CA ILE A 128 20.61 5.59 -0.57
C ILE A 128 19.74 4.87 0.44
N ASP A 129 18.50 5.31 0.62
CA ASP A 129 17.54 4.63 1.51
C ASP A 129 16.55 3.75 0.71
N LEU A 130 15.82 2.92 1.43
CA LEU A 130 14.86 1.96 0.88
C LEU A 130 13.57 2.66 0.44
N ASN A 131 13.14 2.34 -0.75
CA ASN A 131 11.88 2.84 -1.30
C ASN A 131 10.78 1.77 -1.19
N TRP A 132 10.30 1.56 0.03
CA TRP A 132 9.23 0.62 0.29
C TRP A 132 7.90 1.04 -0.34
N ASN A 133 7.22 0.09 -0.95
CA ASN A 133 5.85 0.27 -1.41
C ASN A 133 4.85 -0.18 -0.33
N ARG A 134 3.85 0.65 -0.06
CA ARG A 134 2.86 0.35 0.98
C ARG A 134 1.88 -0.71 0.51
N VAL A 135 1.75 -1.77 1.29
CA VAL A 135 0.77 -2.83 1.06
C VAL A 135 -0.64 -2.35 1.44
N TYR A 136 -0.75 -1.56 2.52
CA TYR A 136 -2.00 -0.97 2.96
C TYR A 136 -1.99 0.54 2.79
N SER A 137 -3.01 1.05 2.10
CA SER A 137 -3.25 2.48 1.93
C SER A 137 -4.71 2.72 1.61
N TYR A 138 -5.21 3.90 1.94
CA TYR A 138 -6.51 4.40 1.48
C TYR A 138 -6.31 5.35 0.31
N PHE A 139 -7.31 5.45 -0.54
CA PHE A 139 -7.31 6.49 -1.58
C PHE A 139 -7.48 7.86 -0.92
N PRO A 140 -6.74 8.89 -1.35
CA PRO A 140 -6.89 10.24 -0.84
C PRO A 140 -8.35 10.73 -0.88
N GLU A 141 -9.06 10.40 -1.96
CA GLU A 141 -10.45 10.78 -2.20
C GLU A 141 -11.45 10.07 -1.28
N SER A 142 -11.02 9.04 -0.57
CA SER A 142 -11.86 8.38 0.45
C SER A 142 -11.92 9.18 1.75
N HIS A 143 -11.04 10.20 1.89
CA HIS A 143 -10.96 11.07 3.06
C HIS A 143 -10.91 10.31 4.39
N VAL A 144 -10.25 9.13 4.39
CA VAL A 144 -10.13 8.31 5.59
C VAL A 144 -9.03 8.82 6.48
N ARG A 145 -9.39 9.13 7.71
CA ARG A 145 -8.48 9.38 8.82
C ARG A 145 -8.35 8.09 9.64
N PHE A 146 -7.20 7.47 9.56
CA PHE A 146 -6.88 6.32 10.39
C PHE A 146 -5.62 6.59 11.21
N GLU A 147 -5.67 6.25 12.49
CA GLU A 147 -4.54 6.35 13.39
C GLU A 147 -4.32 5.05 14.12
N HIS A 148 -3.07 4.57 14.14
CA HIS A 148 -2.71 3.37 14.88
C HIS A 148 -2.79 3.56 16.40
N ALA A 149 -2.34 4.70 16.90
CA ALA A 149 -2.20 4.95 18.33
C ALA A 149 -3.46 4.67 19.18
N PRO A 150 -4.69 5.10 18.80
CA PRO A 150 -5.90 4.74 19.53
C PRO A 150 -6.15 3.23 19.57
N HIS A 151 -5.89 2.53 18.46
CA HIS A 151 -6.10 1.08 18.37
C HIS A 151 -5.10 0.30 19.23
N ILE A 152 -3.84 0.72 19.25
CA ILE A 152 -2.81 0.14 20.12
C ILE A 152 -3.15 0.37 21.60
N ARG A 153 -3.58 1.58 21.97
CA ARG A 153 -4.05 1.87 23.34
C ARG A 153 -5.28 1.03 23.73
N ALA A 154 -6.14 0.74 22.77
CA ALA A 154 -7.29 -0.17 22.95
C ALA A 154 -6.91 -1.66 22.92
N LYS A 155 -5.60 -1.97 22.89
CA LYS A 155 -5.06 -3.34 22.85
C LYS A 155 -5.63 -4.18 21.70
N VAL A 156 -5.76 -3.57 20.52
CA VAL A 156 -6.10 -4.29 19.30
C VAL A 156 -4.83 -4.94 18.78
N GLU A 157 -4.86 -6.25 18.64
CA GLU A 157 -3.74 -7.01 18.10
C GLU A 157 -3.45 -6.65 16.64
N CYS A 158 -2.17 -6.52 16.30
CA CYS A 158 -1.74 -6.17 14.94
C CYS A 158 -2.30 -7.14 13.89
N SER A 159 -2.36 -8.42 14.23
CA SER A 159 -2.88 -9.50 13.38
C SER A 159 -4.36 -9.35 13.04
N THR A 160 -5.14 -8.63 13.85
CA THR A 160 -6.57 -8.36 13.57
C THR A 160 -6.74 -7.63 12.22
N CYS A 161 -5.83 -6.70 11.92
CA CYS A 161 -5.89 -5.90 10.68
C CYS A 161 -4.86 -6.35 9.63
N HIS A 162 -3.73 -6.88 10.06
CA HIS A 162 -2.63 -7.24 9.16
C HIS A 162 -2.51 -8.73 8.90
N GLY A 163 -3.33 -9.57 9.57
CA GLY A 163 -3.22 -11.03 9.48
C GLY A 163 -1.98 -11.58 10.18
N ALA A 164 -1.71 -12.87 10.00
CA ALA A 164 -0.60 -13.56 10.64
C ALA A 164 0.74 -13.21 9.96
N GLN A 165 1.34 -12.09 10.35
CA GLN A 165 2.62 -11.62 9.77
C GLN A 165 3.77 -12.62 10.01
N ILE A 166 3.70 -13.40 11.10
CA ILE A 166 4.68 -14.44 11.40
C ILE A 166 4.74 -15.56 10.35
N GLU A 167 3.74 -15.67 9.48
CA GLU A 167 3.70 -16.63 8.39
C GLU A 167 4.14 -16.02 7.05
N GLN A 168 4.37 -14.71 7.00
CA GLN A 168 4.66 -14.01 5.75
C GLN A 168 6.15 -13.93 5.45
N THR A 169 6.54 -14.53 4.33
CA THR A 169 7.88 -14.41 3.75
C THR A 169 8.03 -13.15 2.89
N VAL A 170 6.91 -12.64 2.36
CA VAL A 170 6.81 -11.37 1.64
C VAL A 170 5.57 -10.64 2.14
N ALA A 171 5.68 -9.34 2.35
CA ALA A 171 4.56 -8.52 2.83
C ALA A 171 3.43 -8.48 1.81
N ARG A 172 2.23 -8.90 2.22
CA ARG A 172 1.03 -8.90 1.38
C ARG A 172 -0.20 -8.45 2.16
N ARG A 173 -1.22 -8.05 1.43
CA ARG A 173 -2.52 -7.76 2.02
C ARG A 173 -3.18 -9.09 2.44
N ALA A 174 -3.36 -9.27 3.73
CA ALA A 174 -4.00 -10.45 4.31
C ALA A 174 -5.47 -10.20 4.69
N VAL A 175 -5.82 -8.93 4.96
CA VAL A 175 -7.18 -8.54 5.39
C VAL A 175 -7.64 -7.37 4.53
N ASP A 176 -8.87 -7.42 4.04
CA ASP A 176 -9.52 -6.30 3.38
C ASP A 176 -10.14 -5.37 4.42
N MET A 177 -9.48 -4.24 4.64
CA MET A 177 -9.94 -3.21 5.56
C MET A 177 -10.84 -2.20 4.83
N ASP A 178 -12.04 -2.63 4.47
CA ASP A 178 -13.08 -1.77 3.94
C ASP A 178 -13.88 -1.09 5.07
N MET A 179 -14.82 -0.24 4.72
CA MET A 179 -15.66 0.46 5.70
C MET A 179 -16.47 -0.52 6.57
N ASN A 180 -16.96 -1.61 5.99
CA ASN A 180 -17.72 -2.61 6.73
C ASN A 180 -16.88 -3.33 7.78
N PHE A 181 -15.63 -3.65 7.44
CA PHE A 181 -14.67 -4.22 8.39
C PHE A 181 -14.47 -3.31 9.61
N CYS A 182 -14.21 -2.02 9.36
CA CYS A 182 -13.99 -1.05 10.43
C CYS A 182 -15.24 -0.87 11.30
N VAL A 183 -16.39 -0.60 10.68
CA VAL A 183 -17.67 -0.35 11.37
C VAL A 183 -18.13 -1.57 12.16
N SER A 184 -17.96 -2.78 11.65
CA SER A 184 -18.33 -4.02 12.34
C SER A 184 -17.52 -4.21 13.63
N CYS A 185 -16.22 -4.00 13.58
CA CYS A 185 -15.35 -4.06 14.74
C CYS A 185 -15.68 -2.96 15.77
N HIS A 186 -15.91 -1.72 15.31
CA HIS A 186 -16.29 -0.60 16.17
C HIS A 186 -17.61 -0.85 16.88
N LYS A 187 -18.62 -1.37 16.18
CA LYS A 187 -19.92 -1.79 16.79
C LYS A 187 -19.71 -2.86 17.85
N GLN A 188 -18.92 -3.89 17.53
CA GLN A 188 -18.67 -5.00 18.46
C GLN A 188 -17.92 -4.54 19.71
N ARG A 189 -16.99 -3.58 19.55
CA ARG A 189 -16.20 -3.03 20.67
C ARG A 189 -16.82 -1.78 21.31
N GLN A 190 -18.01 -1.37 20.91
CA GLN A 190 -18.71 -0.17 21.39
C GLN A 190 -17.87 1.11 21.22
N ALA A 191 -17.04 1.14 20.16
CA ALA A 191 -16.28 2.30 19.76
C ALA A 191 -17.14 3.22 18.85
N SER A 192 -16.68 4.47 18.65
CA SER A 192 -17.41 5.44 17.82
C SER A 192 -17.60 4.93 16.38
N ASN A 193 -18.84 5.05 15.90
CA ASN A 193 -19.25 4.80 14.51
C ASN A 193 -19.70 6.09 13.81
N ASP A 194 -19.41 7.26 14.40
CA ASP A 194 -19.69 8.54 13.78
C ASP A 194 -18.85 8.71 12.51
N CYS A 195 -19.47 9.20 11.45
CA CYS A 195 -18.83 9.34 10.15
C CYS A 195 -17.57 10.20 10.22
N LEU A 196 -17.63 11.30 10.99
CA LEU A 196 -16.53 12.25 11.12
C LEU A 196 -15.39 11.76 12.04
N THR A 197 -15.58 10.64 12.73
CA THR A 197 -14.48 9.99 13.45
C THR A 197 -13.46 9.40 12.48
N CYS A 198 -13.94 8.92 11.32
CA CYS A 198 -13.12 8.24 10.32
C CYS A 198 -12.95 9.04 9.03
N HIS A 199 -13.86 9.97 8.71
CA HIS A 199 -13.79 10.78 7.49
C HIS A 199 -13.67 12.25 7.80
N TYR A 200 -13.05 13.06 6.87
CA TYR A 200 -12.85 14.51 7.00
C TYR A 200 -13.07 15.23 5.67
#